data_d354b548cd00228083c8568df54e1d8e
#
_entry.id   d354b548cd00228083c8568df54e1d8e
#
_cell.length_a   1.000
_cell.length_b   1.000
_cell.length_c   1.000
_cell.angle_alpha   90.00
_cell.angle_beta   90.00
_cell.angle_gamma   90.00
#
_symmetry.space_group_name_H-M   'P 1'
#
loop_
_entity.id
_entity.type
_entity.pdbx_description
1 polymer ?
#
loop_
_entity_poly.entity_id
_entity_poly.type
_entity_poly.pdbx_seq_one_letter_code
_entity_poly.pdbx_strand_id
1 'polypeptide(L)'
;FQAYTNTYGPLEVLEKAFTQALTDPEVKVLSIATRPDCLSAEILDLLERLSLIKPVWIELGLQTIHESTAEFIRRGYPLPVFEEALKKLRALGLSVIVHTILYLPGESEADMLETIEYLNRQDIQGIKLQLLHVLKDTDLYDYYLEHPFFLPTMEEYLEFLGTCLCCLRPDIVIH
;
A
#
# COMPACT_ATOMS: atom_id res chain seq x y z
N PHE A 1 -10.72 -5.30 -5.49
CA PHE A 1 -10.06 -6.40 -4.75
C PHE A 1 -9.14 -5.82 -3.70
N GLN A 2 -9.59 -5.82 -2.43
CA GLN A 2 -8.87 -5.11 -1.34
C GLN A 2 -8.43 -6.02 -0.19
N ALA A 3 -9.09 -7.15 0.03
CA ALA A 3 -8.74 -8.03 1.14
C ALA A 3 -7.50 -8.85 0.82
N TYR A 4 -6.51 -8.79 1.70
CA TYR A 4 -5.26 -9.54 1.59
C TYR A 4 -4.42 -9.22 0.34
N THR A 5 -3.67 -10.22 -0.17
CA THR A 5 -2.78 -10.10 -1.34
C THR A 5 -3.46 -10.70 -2.56
N ASN A 6 -4.05 -9.86 -3.40
CA ASN A 6 -4.93 -10.32 -4.49
C ASN A 6 -4.21 -10.79 -5.75
N THR A 7 -2.88 -10.76 -5.76
CA THR A 7 -2.07 -11.34 -6.85
C THR A 7 -1.36 -12.63 -6.42
N TYR A 8 -1.66 -13.13 -5.21
CA TYR A 8 -1.13 -14.39 -4.70
C TYR A 8 -2.15 -15.53 -4.93
N GLY A 9 -1.85 -16.41 -5.90
CA GLY A 9 -2.72 -17.53 -6.23
C GLY A 9 -2.46 -18.07 -7.65
N PRO A 10 -3.16 -19.13 -8.06
CA PRO A 10 -3.07 -19.64 -9.42
C PRO A 10 -3.52 -18.61 -10.45
N LEU A 11 -2.69 -18.37 -11.47
CA LEU A 11 -2.91 -17.34 -12.49
C LEU A 11 -4.31 -17.43 -13.13
N GLU A 12 -4.75 -18.64 -13.48
CA GLU A 12 -6.05 -18.89 -14.11
C GLU A 12 -7.24 -18.45 -13.22
N VAL A 13 -7.11 -18.61 -11.89
CA VAL A 13 -8.14 -18.19 -10.94
C VAL A 13 -8.20 -16.67 -10.86
N LEU A 14 -7.04 -16.01 -10.80
CA LEU A 14 -6.92 -14.56 -10.76
C LEU A 14 -7.42 -13.92 -12.07
N GLU A 15 -7.00 -14.44 -13.21
CA GLU A 15 -7.43 -13.97 -14.53
C GLU A 15 -8.95 -14.08 -14.69
N LYS A 16 -9.54 -15.21 -14.29
CA LYS A 16 -10.99 -15.38 -14.32
C LYS A 16 -11.71 -14.37 -13.45
N ALA A 17 -11.26 -14.17 -12.20
CA ALA A 17 -11.89 -13.25 -11.25
C ALA A 17 -11.81 -11.79 -11.74
N PHE A 18 -10.63 -11.35 -12.21
CA PHE A 18 -10.43 -9.98 -12.69
C PHE A 18 -11.19 -9.72 -14.00
N THR A 19 -11.14 -10.66 -14.93
CA THR A 19 -11.88 -10.55 -16.20
C THR A 19 -13.39 -10.49 -15.95
N GLN A 20 -13.91 -11.32 -15.04
CA GLN A 20 -15.34 -11.30 -14.69
C GLN A 20 -15.75 -9.93 -14.10
N ALA A 21 -14.93 -9.33 -13.24
CA ALA A 21 -15.21 -7.98 -12.73
C ALA A 21 -15.26 -6.93 -13.85
N LEU A 22 -14.37 -7.04 -14.86
CA LEU A 22 -14.32 -6.09 -15.98
C LEU A 22 -15.48 -6.23 -16.97
N THR A 23 -16.22 -7.34 -16.97
CA THR A 23 -17.38 -7.53 -17.86
C THR A 23 -18.57 -6.63 -17.50
N ASP A 24 -18.67 -6.19 -16.23
CA ASP A 24 -19.71 -5.27 -15.81
C ASP A 24 -19.48 -3.86 -16.38
N PRO A 25 -20.42 -3.30 -17.16
CA PRO A 25 -20.29 -1.97 -17.75
C PRO A 25 -20.21 -0.83 -16.72
N GLU A 26 -20.72 -1.04 -15.51
CA GLU A 26 -20.66 -0.04 -14.43
C GLU A 26 -19.29 0.02 -13.77
N VAL A 27 -18.47 -1.02 -13.87
CA VAL A 27 -17.08 -1.01 -13.39
C VAL A 27 -16.25 -0.10 -14.30
N LYS A 28 -15.72 0.98 -13.75
CA LYS A 28 -14.91 1.98 -14.48
C LYS A 28 -13.41 1.75 -14.29
N VAL A 29 -13.02 1.20 -13.15
CA VAL A 29 -11.62 0.95 -12.77
C VAL A 29 -11.54 -0.39 -12.04
N LEU A 30 -10.49 -1.15 -12.31
CA LEU A 30 -10.14 -2.35 -11.54
C LEU A 30 -9.03 -1.98 -10.55
N SER A 31 -9.36 -1.92 -9.25
CA SER A 31 -8.38 -1.68 -8.19
C SER A 31 -7.98 -2.99 -7.52
N ILE A 32 -6.68 -3.26 -7.43
CA ILE A 32 -6.10 -4.51 -6.93
C ILE A 32 -5.06 -4.20 -5.86
N ALA A 33 -5.36 -4.57 -4.61
CA ALA A 33 -4.42 -4.45 -3.50
C ALA A 33 -3.49 -5.68 -3.47
N THR A 34 -2.19 -5.43 -3.37
CA THR A 34 -1.19 -6.49 -3.37
C THR A 34 0.10 -6.11 -2.65
N ARG A 35 0.92 -7.12 -2.43
CA ARG A 35 2.29 -7.01 -1.91
C ARG A 35 3.28 -6.92 -3.09
N PRO A 36 4.37 -6.15 -2.95
CA PRO A 36 5.39 -6.01 -3.98
C PRO A 36 6.05 -7.35 -4.40
N ASP A 37 6.23 -8.27 -3.44
CA ASP A 37 6.84 -9.59 -3.66
C ASP A 37 5.91 -10.62 -4.32
N CYS A 38 4.65 -10.23 -4.62
CA CYS A 38 3.65 -11.08 -5.29
C CYS A 38 3.34 -10.63 -6.73
N LEU A 39 4.31 -10.04 -7.42
CA LEU A 39 4.21 -9.54 -8.79
C LEU A 39 5.19 -10.31 -9.70
N SER A 40 4.88 -11.58 -9.99
CA SER A 40 5.63 -12.38 -10.96
C SER A 40 5.49 -11.81 -12.38
N ALA A 41 6.33 -12.26 -13.33
CA ALA A 41 6.24 -11.83 -14.71
C ALA A 41 4.85 -12.15 -15.33
N GLU A 42 4.31 -13.33 -15.04
CA GLU A 42 2.98 -13.73 -15.53
C GLU A 42 1.85 -12.84 -14.97
N ILE A 43 1.97 -12.41 -13.70
CA ILE A 43 1.02 -11.47 -13.09
C ILE A 43 1.15 -10.09 -13.75
N LEU A 44 2.35 -9.61 -13.99
CA LEU A 44 2.57 -8.33 -14.68
C LEU A 44 1.98 -8.35 -16.09
N ASP A 45 2.20 -9.43 -16.85
CA ASP A 45 1.62 -9.63 -18.18
C ASP A 45 0.07 -9.66 -18.12
N LEU A 46 -0.49 -10.30 -17.09
CA LEU A 46 -1.94 -10.29 -16.89
C LEU A 46 -2.46 -8.87 -16.63
N LEU A 47 -1.83 -8.12 -15.70
CA LEU A 47 -2.24 -6.76 -15.37
C LEU A 47 -2.15 -5.82 -16.58
N GLU A 48 -1.12 -5.96 -17.40
CA GLU A 48 -0.97 -5.22 -18.66
C GLU A 48 -2.13 -5.52 -19.61
N ARG A 49 -2.45 -6.79 -19.86
CA ARG A 49 -3.59 -7.19 -20.72
C ARG A 49 -4.93 -6.65 -20.19
N LEU A 50 -5.15 -6.68 -18.88
CA LEU A 50 -6.37 -6.16 -18.26
C LEU A 50 -6.47 -4.63 -18.41
N SER A 51 -5.34 -3.92 -18.34
CA SER A 51 -5.29 -2.47 -18.49
C SER A 51 -5.68 -1.98 -19.88
N LEU A 52 -5.57 -2.84 -20.91
CA LEU A 52 -6.06 -2.55 -22.27
C LEU A 52 -7.59 -2.59 -22.36
N ILE A 53 -8.28 -3.21 -21.40
CA ILE A 53 -9.75 -3.31 -21.36
C ILE A 53 -10.35 -2.14 -20.56
N LYS A 54 -9.87 -1.91 -19.35
CA LYS A 54 -10.24 -0.78 -18.48
C LYS A 54 -9.05 -0.35 -17.63
N PRO A 55 -9.03 0.88 -17.09
CA PRO A 55 -7.98 1.33 -16.18
C PRO A 55 -7.78 0.36 -15.01
N VAL A 56 -6.53 0.02 -14.74
CA VAL A 56 -6.13 -0.82 -13.60
C VAL A 56 -5.30 0.02 -12.64
N TRP A 57 -5.69 0.01 -11.37
CA TRP A 57 -4.96 0.63 -10.28
C TRP A 57 -4.37 -0.45 -9.38
N ILE A 58 -3.11 -0.31 -9.04
CA ILE A 58 -2.42 -1.22 -8.12
C ILE A 58 -2.23 -0.52 -6.78
N GLU A 59 -2.89 -1.05 -5.76
CA GLU A 59 -2.72 -0.62 -4.38
C GLU A 59 -1.56 -1.40 -3.78
N LEU A 60 -0.38 -0.76 -3.73
CA LEU A 60 0.87 -1.41 -3.39
C LEU A 60 1.26 -1.15 -1.94
N GLY A 61 1.45 -2.21 -1.17
CA GLY A 61 1.87 -2.10 0.23
C GLY A 61 3.31 -1.62 0.34
N LEU A 62 3.56 -0.58 1.13
CA LEU A 62 4.88 -0.14 1.59
C LEU A 62 4.92 -0.15 3.12
N GLN A 63 3.90 0.41 3.73
CA GLN A 63 3.67 0.64 5.15
C GLN A 63 4.60 1.72 5.72
N THR A 64 5.91 1.53 5.61
CA THR A 64 6.99 2.43 6.04
C THR A 64 8.26 2.17 5.21
N ILE A 65 9.18 3.13 5.18
CA ILE A 65 10.52 2.95 4.60
C ILE A 65 11.53 2.41 5.61
N HIS A 66 11.22 2.47 6.91
CA HIS A 66 12.14 2.10 7.99
C HIS A 66 12.19 0.58 8.15
N GLU A 67 13.34 -0.03 7.82
CA GLU A 67 13.48 -1.49 7.79
C GLU A 67 13.29 -2.13 9.17
N SER A 68 13.74 -1.49 10.26
CA SER A 68 13.52 -1.99 11.62
C SER A 68 12.03 -2.10 11.98
N THR A 69 11.24 -1.09 11.59
CA THR A 69 9.80 -1.11 11.76
C THR A 69 9.15 -2.13 10.84
N ALA A 70 9.61 -2.22 9.58
CA ALA A 70 9.12 -3.19 8.62
C ALA A 70 9.35 -4.65 9.07
N GLU A 71 10.50 -4.92 9.68
CA GLU A 71 10.79 -6.22 10.31
C GLU A 71 9.88 -6.49 11.50
N PHE A 72 9.70 -5.49 12.38
CA PHE A 72 8.84 -5.59 13.55
C PHE A 72 7.40 -5.93 13.18
N ILE A 73 6.82 -5.23 12.20
CA ILE A 73 5.45 -5.51 11.72
C ILE A 73 5.35 -6.73 10.79
N ARG A 74 6.45 -7.44 10.59
CA ARG A 74 6.54 -8.63 9.73
C ARG A 74 6.07 -8.35 8.30
N ARG A 75 6.48 -7.21 7.73
CA ARG A 75 6.15 -6.83 6.34
C ARG A 75 6.56 -7.93 5.34
N GLY A 76 7.70 -8.58 5.59
CA GLY A 76 8.12 -9.79 4.87
C GLY A 76 8.89 -9.55 3.57
N TYR A 77 9.20 -8.29 3.23
CA TYR A 77 10.06 -7.89 2.11
C TYR A 77 10.79 -6.58 2.43
N PRO A 78 12.04 -6.40 1.96
CA PRO A 78 12.81 -5.17 2.13
C PRO A 78 12.40 -4.09 1.13
N LEU A 79 12.77 -2.84 1.40
CA LEU A 79 12.45 -1.67 0.57
C LEU A 79 12.80 -1.82 -0.92
N PRO A 80 13.97 -2.39 -1.32
CA PRO A 80 14.30 -2.57 -2.73
C PRO A 80 13.28 -3.43 -3.52
N VAL A 81 12.57 -4.35 -2.87
CA VAL A 81 11.51 -5.15 -3.51
C VAL A 81 10.31 -4.27 -3.87
N PHE A 82 9.96 -3.31 -3.01
CA PHE A 82 8.95 -2.30 -3.33
C PHE A 82 9.39 -1.42 -4.50
N GLU A 83 10.62 -0.93 -4.48
CA GLU A 83 11.16 -0.06 -5.55
C GLU A 83 11.15 -0.76 -6.91
N GLU A 84 11.57 -2.01 -6.96
CA GLU A 84 11.59 -2.81 -8.18
C GLU A 84 10.16 -3.09 -8.69
N ALA A 85 9.22 -3.40 -7.79
CA ALA A 85 7.81 -3.61 -8.12
C ALA A 85 7.18 -2.31 -8.68
N LEU A 86 7.39 -1.19 -8.01
CA LEU A 86 6.91 0.12 -8.47
C LEU A 86 7.44 0.43 -9.87
N LYS A 87 8.74 0.28 -10.09
CA LYS A 87 9.37 0.50 -11.39
C LYS A 87 8.74 -0.36 -12.50
N LYS A 88 8.51 -1.66 -12.24
CA LYS A 88 7.87 -2.58 -13.19
C LYS A 88 6.45 -2.16 -13.52
N LEU A 89 5.63 -1.86 -12.50
CA LEU A 89 4.26 -1.41 -12.68
C LEU A 89 4.19 -0.11 -13.50
N ARG A 90 5.07 0.85 -13.20
CA ARG A 90 5.12 2.12 -13.92
C ARG A 90 5.62 1.97 -15.36
N ALA A 91 6.53 1.04 -15.63
CA ALA A 91 6.96 0.71 -17.00
C ALA A 91 5.80 0.18 -17.87
N LEU A 92 4.81 -0.48 -17.26
CA LEU A 92 3.57 -0.91 -17.92
C LEU A 92 2.49 0.19 -17.98
N GLY A 93 2.77 1.40 -17.50
CA GLY A 93 1.82 2.52 -17.48
C GLY A 93 0.70 2.39 -16.45
N LEU A 94 0.78 1.43 -15.51
CA LEU A 94 -0.23 1.22 -14.48
C LEU A 94 -0.17 2.31 -13.41
N SER A 95 -1.33 2.76 -12.94
CA SER A 95 -1.40 3.69 -11.80
C SER A 95 -1.15 2.95 -10.49
N VAL A 96 -0.26 3.50 -9.66
CA VAL A 96 0.10 2.92 -8.37
C VAL A 96 -0.35 3.82 -7.23
N ILE A 97 -1.12 3.26 -6.31
CA ILE A 97 -1.55 3.85 -5.05
C ILE A 97 -0.77 3.17 -3.93
N VAL A 98 0.01 3.92 -3.17
CA VAL A 98 0.84 3.34 -2.11
C VAL A 98 0.12 3.35 -0.79
N HIS A 99 0.13 2.22 -0.09
CA HIS A 99 -0.39 2.11 1.26
C HIS A 99 0.72 2.37 2.29
N THR A 100 0.49 3.33 3.18
CA THR A 100 1.32 3.61 4.36
C THR A 100 0.51 3.48 5.63
N ILE A 101 1.17 3.19 6.75
CA ILE A 101 0.55 3.14 8.07
C ILE A 101 1.24 4.14 8.97
N LEU A 102 0.47 5.07 9.52
CA LEU A 102 0.93 6.06 10.49
C LEU A 102 0.89 5.50 11.91
N TYR A 103 1.81 5.95 12.76
CA TYR A 103 1.95 5.55 14.16
C TYR A 103 2.31 4.08 14.37
N LEU A 104 3.12 3.53 13.48
CA LEU A 104 3.73 2.21 13.70
C LEU A 104 4.65 2.24 14.94
N PRO A 105 4.71 1.15 15.73
CA PRO A 105 5.54 1.09 16.92
C PRO A 105 7.00 1.41 16.63
N GLY A 106 7.56 2.35 17.38
CA GLY A 106 8.96 2.78 17.23
C GLY A 106 9.17 3.93 16.25
N GLU A 107 8.17 4.37 15.51
CA GLU A 107 8.27 5.54 14.63
C GLU A 107 7.81 6.82 15.32
N SER A 108 8.62 7.87 15.18
CA SER A 108 8.27 9.24 15.51
C SER A 108 7.54 9.92 14.33
N GLU A 109 6.96 11.10 14.57
CA GLU A 109 6.39 11.93 13.49
C GLU A 109 7.43 12.27 12.42
N ALA A 110 8.71 12.47 12.81
CA ALA A 110 9.78 12.71 11.85
C ALA A 110 10.02 11.51 10.93
N ASP A 111 10.01 10.30 11.46
CA ASP A 111 10.17 9.06 10.68
C ASP A 111 8.99 8.88 9.71
N MET A 112 7.76 9.16 10.16
CA MET A 112 6.58 9.10 9.29
C MET A 112 6.67 10.15 8.17
N LEU A 113 7.14 11.38 8.46
CA LEU A 113 7.36 12.41 7.44
C LEU A 113 8.48 12.04 6.47
N GLU A 114 9.55 11.37 6.92
CA GLU A 114 10.56 10.81 6.01
C GLU A 114 9.96 9.85 4.99
N THR A 115 8.99 9.02 5.41
CA THR A 115 8.26 8.13 4.50
C THR A 115 7.46 8.94 3.46
N ILE A 116 6.80 10.04 3.87
CA ILE A 116 6.09 10.93 2.95
C ILE A 116 7.05 11.61 1.96
N GLU A 117 8.18 12.14 2.45
CA GLU A 117 9.20 12.76 1.61
C GLU A 117 9.84 11.77 0.62
N TYR A 118 10.06 10.53 1.05
CA TYR A 118 10.52 9.47 0.16
C TYR A 118 9.52 9.25 -0.97
N LEU A 119 8.23 9.13 -0.65
CA LEU A 119 7.17 8.90 -1.64
C LEU A 119 6.98 10.08 -2.59
N ASN A 120 7.22 11.31 -2.16
CA ASN A 120 7.24 12.48 -3.04
C ASN A 120 8.28 12.40 -4.17
N ARG A 121 9.33 11.61 -4.00
CA ARG A 121 10.37 11.39 -5.01
C ARG A 121 10.07 10.19 -5.92
N GLN A 122 9.01 9.42 -5.62
CA GLN A 122 8.61 8.26 -6.41
C GLN A 122 7.58 8.62 -7.47
N ASP A 123 7.51 7.82 -8.53
CA ASP A 123 6.47 7.93 -9.58
C ASP A 123 5.21 7.17 -9.14
N ILE A 124 4.47 7.77 -8.18
CA ILE A 124 3.19 7.26 -7.69
C ILE A 124 2.05 8.21 -8.03
N GLN A 125 0.84 7.69 -8.18
CA GLN A 125 -0.34 8.46 -8.55
C GLN A 125 -1.28 8.68 -7.36
N GLY A 126 -1.16 7.87 -6.33
CA GLY A 126 -1.99 8.03 -5.14
C GLY A 126 -1.36 7.44 -3.90
N ILE A 127 -1.94 7.79 -2.74
CA ILE A 127 -1.51 7.33 -1.43
C ILE A 127 -2.72 7.06 -0.53
N LYS A 128 -2.60 6.04 0.32
CA LYS A 128 -3.48 5.81 1.47
C LYS A 128 -2.68 6.01 2.75
N LEU A 129 -3.09 6.99 3.56
CA LEU A 129 -2.53 7.27 4.88
C LEU A 129 -3.42 6.61 5.93
N GLN A 130 -3.04 5.42 6.36
CA GLN A 130 -3.84 4.62 7.28
C GLN A 130 -3.34 4.79 8.72
N LEU A 131 -4.27 4.96 9.67
CA LEU A 131 -3.93 4.91 11.09
C LEU A 131 -3.72 3.46 11.52
N LEU A 132 -2.69 3.19 12.32
CA LEU A 132 -2.53 1.91 12.98
C LEU A 132 -3.70 1.63 13.93
N HIS A 133 -4.28 0.44 13.81
CA HIS A 133 -5.28 -0.07 14.74
C HIS A 133 -4.75 -1.30 15.46
N VAL A 134 -4.68 -1.23 16.78
CA VAL A 134 -4.34 -2.38 17.64
C VAL A 134 -5.61 -3.17 17.94
N LEU A 135 -5.77 -4.29 17.25
CA LEU A 135 -6.97 -5.12 17.36
C LEU A 135 -6.78 -6.23 18.39
N LYS A 136 -7.81 -6.51 19.18
CA LYS A 136 -7.83 -7.66 20.10
C LYS A 136 -7.58 -8.97 19.34
N ASP A 137 -7.02 -9.94 20.05
CA ASP A 137 -6.71 -11.27 19.49
C ASP A 137 -5.66 -11.23 18.35
N THR A 138 -4.73 -10.28 18.42
CA THR A 138 -3.56 -10.19 17.53
C THR A 138 -2.26 -10.14 18.33
N ASP A 139 -1.15 -10.63 17.73
CA ASP A 139 0.18 -10.54 18.35
C ASP A 139 0.56 -9.10 18.72
N LEU A 140 0.11 -8.12 17.93
CA LEU A 140 0.36 -6.69 18.21
C LEU A 140 -0.39 -6.21 19.46
N TYR A 141 -1.59 -6.74 19.70
CA TYR A 141 -2.34 -6.44 20.93
C TYR A 141 -1.65 -7.01 22.17
N ASP A 142 -1.20 -8.27 22.08
CA ASP A 142 -0.47 -8.91 23.18
C ASP A 142 0.84 -8.17 23.46
N TYR A 143 1.57 -7.80 22.42
CA TYR A 143 2.76 -6.96 22.54
C TYR A 143 2.46 -5.62 23.20
N TYR A 144 1.37 -4.93 22.81
CA TYR A 144 0.98 -3.64 23.36
C TYR A 144 0.65 -3.72 24.86
N LEU A 145 0.08 -4.82 25.32
CA LEU A 145 -0.21 -5.01 26.75
C LEU A 145 1.06 -5.14 27.59
N GLU A 146 2.12 -5.76 27.04
CA GLU A 146 3.41 -5.93 27.73
C GLU A 146 4.34 -4.74 27.53
N HIS A 147 4.30 -4.11 26.38
CA HIS A 147 5.16 -3.01 25.93
C HIS A 147 4.33 -1.89 25.32
N PRO A 148 3.62 -1.08 26.14
CA PRO A 148 2.79 0.00 25.63
C PRO A 148 3.58 1.00 24.80
N PHE A 149 3.07 1.34 23.62
CA PHE A 149 3.60 2.38 22.74
C PHE A 149 2.54 3.45 22.50
N PHE A 150 2.97 4.59 21.94
CA PHE A 150 2.07 5.72 21.70
C PHE A 150 0.99 5.37 20.69
N LEU A 151 -0.26 5.63 21.05
CA LEU A 151 -1.41 5.60 20.14
C LEU A 151 -2.06 6.98 20.22
N PRO A 152 -2.23 7.68 19.09
CA PRO A 152 -2.76 9.04 19.08
C PRO A 152 -4.25 9.06 19.44
N THR A 153 -4.69 10.15 20.05
CA THR A 153 -6.10 10.53 20.07
C THR A 153 -6.58 10.89 18.64
N MET A 154 -7.88 11.03 18.47
CA MET A 154 -8.45 11.46 17.19
C MET A 154 -7.92 12.84 16.78
N GLU A 155 -7.82 13.77 17.75
CA GLU A 155 -7.34 15.13 17.53
C GLU A 155 -5.88 15.13 17.09
N GLU A 156 -5.01 14.42 17.79
CA GLU A 156 -3.58 14.29 17.46
C GLU A 156 -3.39 13.65 16.07
N TYR A 157 -4.16 12.60 15.77
CA TYR A 157 -4.12 11.97 14.45
C TYR A 157 -4.51 12.94 13.33
N LEU A 158 -5.61 13.69 13.50
CA LEU A 158 -6.09 14.64 12.49
C LEU A 158 -5.12 15.81 12.29
N GLU A 159 -4.48 16.29 13.35
CA GLU A 159 -3.46 17.32 13.26
C GLU A 159 -2.23 16.84 12.48
N PHE A 160 -1.73 15.67 12.83
CA PHE A 160 -0.59 15.07 12.12
C PHE A 160 -0.93 14.69 10.67
N LEU A 161 -2.14 14.15 10.43
CA LEU A 161 -2.62 13.88 9.07
C LEU A 161 -2.63 15.15 8.23
N GLY A 162 -3.08 16.28 8.80
CA GLY A 162 -3.01 17.58 8.15
C GLY A 162 -1.59 17.98 7.78
N THR A 163 -0.62 17.72 8.65
CA THR A 163 0.81 17.94 8.39
C THR A 163 1.30 17.07 7.23
N CYS A 164 0.97 15.77 7.24
CA CYS A 164 1.31 14.86 6.13
C CYS A 164 0.75 15.34 4.79
N LEU A 165 -0.52 15.79 4.77
CA LEU A 165 -1.16 16.30 3.55
C LEU A 165 -0.48 17.57 3.02
N CYS A 166 -0.04 18.45 3.92
CA CYS A 166 0.70 19.66 3.53
C CYS A 166 2.09 19.35 2.96
N CYS A 167 2.71 18.24 3.39
CA CYS A 167 4.01 17.80 2.89
C CYS A 167 3.92 17.01 1.57
N LEU A 168 2.75 16.48 1.22
CA LEU A 168 2.57 15.71 -0.01
C LEU A 168 2.63 16.59 -1.26
N ARG A 169 3.26 16.06 -2.29
CA ARG A 169 3.24 16.63 -3.63
C ARG A 169 1.79 16.73 -4.14
N PRO A 170 1.37 17.89 -4.72
CA PRO A 170 -0.06 18.18 -4.98
C PRO A 170 -0.69 17.32 -6.09
N ASP A 171 0.11 16.59 -6.86
CA ASP A 171 -0.37 15.66 -7.90
C ASP A 171 -0.63 14.24 -7.39
N ILE A 172 -0.27 13.94 -6.14
CA ILE A 172 -0.59 12.64 -5.51
C ILE A 172 -2.02 12.68 -4.96
N VAL A 173 -2.85 11.77 -5.47
CA VAL A 173 -4.26 11.66 -5.06
C VAL A 173 -4.37 10.92 -3.73
N ILE A 174 -5.18 11.45 -2.81
CA ILE A 174 -5.51 10.80 -1.53
C ILE A 174 -6.68 9.82 -1.76
N HIS A 175 -6.52 8.58 -1.30
CA HIS A 175 -7.50 7.50 -1.44
C HIS A 175 -8.08 7.06 -0.11
#